data_d5ac78c7d438978528e65e1f1be6ef24
#
_entry.id   d5ac78c7d438978528e65e1f1be6ef24
#
_cell.length_a   1.000
_cell.length_b   1.000
_cell.length_c   1.000
_cell.angle_alpha   90.00
_cell.angle_beta   90.00
_cell.angle_gamma   90.00
#
_symmetry.space_group_name_H-M   'P 1'
#
loop_
_entity.id
_entity.type
_entity.pdbx_description
1 polymer ?
#
loop_
_entity_poly.entity_id
_entity_poly.type
_entity_poly.pdbx_seq_one_letter_code
_entity_poly.pdbx_strand_id
1 'polypeptide(L)'
;MLQRMNELATQSANGTNSTTDRKAIQDEIDQLTTEIDRVAETTKFNETYLLKGDNGTKTVNMKAHDAGLKGTLTDNGDGTATFVMDELKDGETVSIGGKNYKIGSTEDEVDDWLTANDVSDAANKTVKINGTEYTYNAGAVAGTNGAITAGWYAKTPIAPADKNVSTTPDFADLDAIKAAINKGGTASKGAKSITGLNDTDAQKDGISNTDASVISREKAYELASKELLAANHIGDTKGTAAVANANNNKADGSFKITTGSSDVADKLSFSLHVGSDADMTNKITVDIETMNSSYLGIKGLNVNDDSGIAATYAIDAISDALQKVSEQRSSLGAVQNRLEHTIDNLDNVVENTTTAESRIRDTDMAEEMVNYSKNNILAQAGQSMLAQANQSNQGVLSLLQ
;
A
#
# COMPACT_ATOMS: atom_id res chain seq x y z
N MET A 1 12.17 -16.36 1.86
CA MET A 1 11.45 -16.34 0.57
C MET A 1 11.04 -14.93 0.16
N LEU A 2 10.16 -14.22 0.86
CA LEU A 2 9.74 -12.85 0.49
C LEU A 2 10.90 -11.86 0.34
N GLN A 3 11.90 -11.88 1.22
CA GLN A 3 13.10 -11.04 1.07
C GLN A 3 13.86 -11.35 -0.22
N ARG A 4 13.99 -12.64 -0.58
CA ARG A 4 14.61 -13.03 -1.85
C ARG A 4 13.79 -12.58 -3.05
N MET A 5 12.45 -12.67 -2.96
CA MET A 5 11.56 -12.12 -4.00
C MET A 5 11.74 -10.61 -4.17
N ASN A 6 11.90 -9.88 -3.06
CA ASN A 6 12.14 -8.42 -3.11
C ASN A 6 13.49 -8.07 -3.77
N GLU A 7 14.55 -8.84 -3.47
CA GLU A 7 15.86 -8.71 -4.14
C GLU A 7 15.73 -8.96 -5.65
N LEU A 8 15.03 -10.02 -6.04
CA LEU A 8 14.80 -10.38 -7.44
C LEU A 8 13.94 -9.34 -8.17
N ALA A 9 12.88 -8.85 -7.55
CA ALA A 9 12.05 -7.78 -8.11
C ALA A 9 12.86 -6.49 -8.29
N THR A 10 13.67 -6.11 -7.30
CA THR A 10 14.58 -4.95 -7.40
C THR A 10 15.61 -5.15 -8.50
N GLN A 11 16.15 -6.36 -8.64
CA GLN A 11 17.06 -6.69 -9.74
C GLN A 11 16.35 -6.56 -11.09
N SER A 12 15.13 -7.08 -11.24
CA SER A 12 14.35 -7.00 -12.48
C SER A 12 13.96 -5.57 -12.84
N ALA A 13 13.65 -4.73 -11.85
CA ALA A 13 13.34 -3.31 -12.05
C ALA A 13 14.52 -2.51 -12.62
N ASN A 14 15.74 -3.03 -12.52
CA ASN A 14 16.93 -2.36 -13.05
C ASN A 14 16.91 -2.40 -14.59
N GLY A 15 16.98 -1.21 -15.22
CA GLY A 15 16.96 -1.03 -16.68
C GLY A 15 18.10 -1.68 -17.46
N THR A 16 19.14 -2.21 -16.78
CA THR A 16 20.27 -2.90 -17.41
C THR A 16 19.98 -4.36 -17.73
N ASN A 17 18.91 -4.95 -17.22
CA ASN A 17 18.56 -6.34 -17.44
C ASN A 17 17.89 -6.53 -18.81
N SER A 18 18.27 -7.61 -19.50
CA SER A 18 17.60 -8.04 -20.71
C SER A 18 16.25 -8.71 -20.39
N THR A 19 15.39 -8.82 -21.41
CA THR A 19 14.13 -9.59 -21.31
C THR A 19 14.35 -11.05 -20.91
N THR A 20 15.48 -11.64 -21.35
CA THR A 20 15.85 -13.01 -20.99
C THR A 20 16.21 -13.12 -19.51
N ASP A 21 16.94 -12.14 -18.97
CA ASP A 21 17.28 -12.10 -17.54
C ASP A 21 16.03 -11.91 -16.68
N ARG A 22 15.13 -10.99 -17.07
CA ARG A 22 13.85 -10.78 -16.39
C ARG A 22 12.96 -12.01 -16.41
N LYS A 23 12.98 -12.77 -17.54
CA LYS A 23 12.27 -14.05 -17.59
C LYS A 23 12.83 -15.06 -16.61
N ALA A 24 14.16 -15.18 -16.49
CA ALA A 24 14.79 -16.08 -15.52
C ALA A 24 14.45 -15.66 -14.08
N ILE A 25 14.40 -14.36 -13.81
CA ILE A 25 13.96 -13.83 -12.52
C ILE A 25 12.49 -14.15 -12.25
N GLN A 26 11.61 -14.04 -13.26
CA GLN A 26 10.21 -14.42 -13.15
C GLN A 26 10.06 -15.90 -12.78
N ASP A 27 10.79 -16.77 -13.46
CA ASP A 27 10.77 -18.21 -13.19
C ASP A 27 11.19 -18.52 -11.73
N GLU A 28 12.16 -17.78 -11.17
CA GLU A 28 12.57 -17.92 -9.76
C GLU A 28 11.48 -17.39 -8.81
N ILE A 29 10.83 -16.27 -9.11
CA ILE A 29 9.72 -15.71 -8.33
C ILE A 29 8.53 -16.67 -8.32
N ASP A 30 8.20 -17.29 -9.44
CA ASP A 30 7.12 -18.27 -9.54
C ASP A 30 7.39 -19.52 -8.69
N GLN A 31 8.64 -19.98 -8.67
CA GLN A 31 9.06 -21.08 -7.79
C GLN A 31 8.97 -20.70 -6.31
N LEU A 32 9.42 -19.49 -5.94
CA LEU A 32 9.31 -19.00 -4.57
C LEU A 32 7.84 -18.83 -4.13
N THR A 33 6.97 -18.38 -5.02
CA THR A 33 5.52 -18.28 -4.76
C THR A 33 4.92 -19.66 -4.53
N THR A 34 5.26 -20.63 -5.37
CA THR A 34 4.83 -22.03 -5.21
C THR A 34 5.34 -22.61 -3.88
N GLU A 35 6.57 -22.31 -3.50
CA GLU A 35 7.16 -22.78 -2.24
C GLU A 35 6.48 -22.13 -1.02
N ILE A 36 6.07 -20.86 -1.11
CA ILE A 36 5.28 -20.20 -0.07
C ILE A 36 3.94 -20.93 0.11
N ASP A 37 3.23 -21.23 -0.98
CA ASP A 37 1.97 -21.96 -0.93
C ASP A 37 2.17 -23.37 -0.36
N ARG A 38 3.25 -24.08 -0.76
CA ARG A 38 3.58 -25.39 -0.20
C ARG A 38 3.82 -25.32 1.31
N VAL A 39 4.57 -24.33 1.79
CA VAL A 39 4.83 -24.15 3.23
C VAL A 39 3.52 -23.81 3.96
N ALA A 40 2.67 -22.98 3.40
CA ALA A 40 1.37 -22.64 3.99
C ALA A 40 0.47 -23.90 4.12
N GLU A 41 0.49 -24.78 3.13
CA GLU A 41 -0.33 -26.01 3.11
C GLU A 41 0.24 -27.16 3.92
N THR A 42 1.57 -27.22 4.12
CA THR A 42 2.22 -28.37 4.77
C THR A 42 2.62 -28.12 6.21
N THR A 43 2.69 -26.87 6.66
CA THR A 43 3.08 -26.56 8.05
C THR A 43 1.96 -26.95 9.01
N LYS A 44 2.24 -27.98 9.81
CA LYS A 44 1.30 -28.51 10.79
C LYS A 44 1.96 -28.76 12.14
N PHE A 45 1.16 -28.70 13.18
CA PHE A 45 1.51 -29.08 14.53
C PHE A 45 0.36 -29.93 15.11
N ASN A 46 0.67 -31.11 15.60
CA ASN A 46 -0.31 -32.02 16.21
C ASN A 46 -1.57 -32.19 15.33
N GLU A 47 -1.36 -32.54 14.03
CA GLU A 47 -2.39 -32.76 13.00
C GLU A 47 -3.15 -31.48 12.53
N THR A 48 -2.96 -30.35 13.19
CA THR A 48 -3.56 -29.07 12.81
C THR A 48 -2.65 -28.29 11.86
N TYR A 49 -3.15 -27.87 10.73
CA TYR A 49 -2.43 -27.00 9.80
C TYR A 49 -2.46 -25.56 10.32
N LEU A 50 -1.27 -25.00 10.57
CA LEU A 50 -1.16 -23.70 11.23
C LEU A 50 -1.30 -22.51 10.28
N LEU A 51 -0.86 -22.65 9.03
CA LEU A 51 -0.76 -21.54 8.08
C LEU A 51 -1.75 -21.63 6.92
N LYS A 52 -2.55 -22.69 6.88
CA LYS A 52 -3.55 -22.94 5.83
C LYS A 52 -4.85 -22.15 6.06
N GLY A 53 -5.11 -21.76 7.30
CA GLY A 53 -6.41 -21.22 7.73
C GLY A 53 -7.43 -22.29 8.09
N ASP A 54 -8.64 -21.88 8.42
CA ASP A 54 -9.77 -22.74 8.77
C ASP A 54 -10.71 -22.95 7.57
N ASN A 55 -11.80 -23.73 7.75
CA ASN A 55 -12.74 -24.14 6.69
C ASN A 55 -13.64 -23.01 6.13
N GLY A 56 -13.64 -21.82 6.75
CA GLY A 56 -14.33 -20.65 6.23
C GLY A 56 -13.59 -20.01 5.05
N THR A 57 -14.26 -19.16 4.31
CA THR A 57 -13.64 -18.31 3.29
C THR A 57 -13.98 -16.85 3.56
N LYS A 58 -12.99 -15.97 3.44
CA LYS A 58 -13.17 -14.53 3.50
C LYS A 58 -12.56 -13.85 2.27
N THR A 59 -13.19 -12.78 1.83
CA THR A 59 -12.59 -11.92 0.80
C THR A 59 -11.65 -10.92 1.47
N VAL A 60 -10.44 -10.82 0.97
CA VAL A 60 -9.43 -9.85 1.41
C VAL A 60 -9.17 -8.89 0.26
N ASN A 61 -9.29 -7.60 0.54
CA ASN A 61 -8.91 -6.54 -0.40
C ASN A 61 -7.41 -6.30 -0.31
N MET A 62 -6.78 -6.09 -1.46
CA MET A 62 -5.38 -5.69 -1.54
C MET A 62 -5.25 -4.22 -1.14
N LYS A 63 -4.07 -3.81 -0.76
CA LYS A 63 -3.78 -2.40 -0.47
C LYS A 63 -3.69 -1.62 -1.77
N ALA A 64 -4.16 -0.38 -1.76
CA ALA A 64 -4.06 0.49 -2.92
C ALA A 64 -2.63 1.04 -3.08
N HIS A 65 -2.17 1.13 -4.33
CA HIS A 65 -0.87 1.66 -4.72
C HIS A 65 -1.03 2.83 -5.70
N ASP A 66 -0.15 3.82 -5.59
CA ASP A 66 -0.15 5.02 -6.43
C ASP A 66 0.63 4.88 -7.75
N ALA A 67 1.17 3.69 -8.03
CA ALA A 67 1.99 3.40 -9.22
C ALA A 67 3.21 4.34 -9.37
N GLY A 68 3.72 4.90 -8.28
CA GLY A 68 4.82 5.87 -8.31
C GLY A 68 4.47 7.22 -8.94
N LEU A 69 3.19 7.52 -9.12
CA LEU A 69 2.70 8.81 -9.62
C LEU A 69 2.71 9.85 -8.50
N LYS A 70 2.97 11.09 -8.87
CA LYS A 70 2.90 12.21 -7.93
C LYS A 70 1.44 12.58 -7.64
N GLY A 71 1.07 12.57 -6.37
CA GLY A 71 -0.29 12.86 -5.95
C GLY A 71 -0.57 12.42 -4.52
N THR A 72 -1.83 12.40 -4.16
CA THR A 72 -2.29 11.98 -2.83
C THR A 72 -3.20 10.76 -2.95
N LEU A 73 -2.81 9.66 -2.33
CA LEU A 73 -3.60 8.44 -2.23
C LEU A 73 -4.31 8.40 -0.87
N THR A 74 -5.62 8.22 -0.89
CA THR A 74 -6.47 8.09 0.30
C THR A 74 -7.24 6.79 0.24
N ASP A 75 -7.02 5.91 1.21
CA ASP A 75 -7.79 4.67 1.36
C ASP A 75 -9.14 4.98 2.00
N ASN A 76 -10.23 4.50 1.39
CA ASN A 76 -11.60 4.70 1.87
C ASN A 76 -12.05 3.60 2.86
N GLY A 77 -11.28 2.53 3.03
CA GLY A 77 -11.54 1.42 3.97
C GLY A 77 -12.61 0.43 3.51
N ASP A 78 -13.19 0.62 2.32
CA ASP A 78 -14.24 -0.24 1.75
C ASP A 78 -13.76 -1.10 0.56
N GLY A 79 -12.45 -1.25 0.39
CA GLY A 79 -11.83 -1.87 -0.79
C GLY A 79 -11.74 -0.91 -1.96
N THR A 80 -11.92 0.39 -1.72
CA THR A 80 -11.69 1.45 -2.69
C THR A 80 -10.71 2.49 -2.14
N ALA A 81 -10.01 3.16 -3.03
CA ALA A 81 -9.14 4.28 -2.69
C ALA A 81 -9.37 5.43 -3.68
N THR A 82 -9.07 6.63 -3.26
CA THR A 82 -9.10 7.81 -4.12
C THR A 82 -7.67 8.32 -4.30
N PHE A 83 -7.22 8.37 -5.53
CA PHE A 83 -5.94 8.99 -5.89
C PHE A 83 -6.20 10.31 -6.61
N VAL A 84 -5.61 11.38 -6.11
CA VAL A 84 -5.64 12.70 -6.73
C VAL A 84 -4.24 13.03 -7.19
N MET A 85 -4.03 13.03 -8.50
CA MET A 85 -2.76 13.38 -9.12
C MET A 85 -2.50 14.88 -8.97
N ASP A 86 -1.25 15.27 -8.80
CA ASP A 86 -0.87 16.69 -8.79
C ASP A 86 -1.27 17.36 -10.11
N GLU A 87 -1.64 18.64 -10.04
CA GLU A 87 -2.08 19.41 -11.21
C GLU A 87 -0.97 19.45 -12.28
N LEU A 88 -1.28 18.95 -13.47
CA LEU A 88 -0.38 18.98 -14.61
C LEU A 88 -0.43 20.33 -15.30
N LYS A 89 0.66 21.08 -15.23
CA LYS A 89 0.77 22.40 -15.90
C LYS A 89 1.38 22.27 -17.27
N ASP A 90 0.95 23.15 -18.16
CA ASP A 90 1.51 23.26 -19.50
C ASP A 90 3.05 23.44 -19.46
N GLY A 91 3.75 22.73 -20.33
CA GLY A 91 5.20 22.74 -20.41
C GLY A 91 5.92 21.94 -19.28
N GLU A 92 5.19 21.44 -18.29
CA GLU A 92 5.73 20.62 -17.20
C GLU A 92 6.09 19.21 -17.69
N THR A 93 7.07 18.59 -17.06
CA THR A 93 7.45 17.21 -17.33
C THR A 93 6.92 16.31 -16.22
N VAL A 94 6.13 15.33 -16.59
CA VAL A 94 5.59 14.29 -15.68
C VAL A 94 6.19 12.94 -16.05
N SER A 95 6.51 12.15 -15.03
CA SER A 95 6.93 10.75 -15.20
C SER A 95 5.72 9.84 -15.03
N ILE A 96 5.38 9.05 -16.03
CA ILE A 96 4.30 8.07 -16.01
C ILE A 96 4.85 6.77 -16.58
N GLY A 97 4.72 5.68 -15.83
CA GLY A 97 5.24 4.40 -16.24
C GLY A 97 6.74 4.44 -16.59
N GLY A 98 7.56 5.14 -15.81
CA GLY A 98 9.01 5.27 -16.02
C GLY A 98 9.42 6.10 -17.24
N LYS A 99 8.47 6.67 -18.01
CA LYS A 99 8.72 7.56 -19.14
C LYS A 99 8.41 9.00 -18.75
N ASN A 100 9.24 9.92 -19.22
CA ASN A 100 9.03 11.34 -19.01
C ASN A 100 8.24 11.92 -20.17
N TYR A 101 7.10 12.54 -19.86
CA TYR A 101 6.26 13.22 -20.82
C TYR A 101 6.20 14.70 -20.50
N LYS A 102 6.25 15.53 -21.53
CA LYS A 102 6.02 16.96 -21.42
C LYS A 102 4.56 17.26 -21.76
N ILE A 103 3.90 18.04 -20.91
CA ILE A 103 2.50 18.41 -21.13
C ILE A 103 2.44 19.51 -22.18
N GLY A 104 1.66 19.28 -23.24
CA GLY A 104 1.32 20.24 -24.28
C GLY A 104 -0.18 20.57 -24.26
N SER A 105 -0.52 21.78 -24.64
CA SER A 105 -1.89 22.25 -24.66
C SER A 105 -2.59 21.92 -25.97
N THR A 106 -3.84 21.51 -25.86
CA THR A 106 -4.73 21.26 -27.01
C THR A 106 -5.10 22.55 -27.73
N GLU A 107 -5.68 22.43 -28.92
CA GLU A 107 -6.13 23.58 -29.72
C GLU A 107 -7.12 24.45 -28.96
N ASP A 108 -8.09 23.85 -28.27
CA ASP A 108 -9.07 24.55 -27.45
C ASP A 108 -8.42 25.32 -26.27
N GLU A 109 -7.44 24.68 -25.59
CA GLU A 109 -6.70 25.34 -24.51
C GLU A 109 -5.85 26.52 -25.01
N VAL A 110 -5.30 26.43 -26.22
CA VAL A 110 -4.58 27.53 -26.87
C VAL A 110 -5.54 28.68 -27.15
N ASP A 111 -6.72 28.41 -27.66
CA ASP A 111 -7.76 29.41 -27.94
C ASP A 111 -8.23 30.15 -26.66
N ASP A 112 -8.48 29.38 -25.62
CA ASP A 112 -8.84 29.90 -24.30
C ASP A 112 -7.70 30.77 -23.74
N TRP A 113 -6.45 30.34 -23.85
CA TRP A 113 -5.31 31.12 -23.39
C TRP A 113 -5.14 32.43 -24.15
N LEU A 114 -5.27 32.41 -25.49
CA LEU A 114 -5.17 33.61 -26.31
C LEU A 114 -6.28 34.63 -25.93
N THR A 115 -7.50 34.15 -25.75
CA THR A 115 -8.65 34.97 -25.31
C THR A 115 -8.41 35.54 -23.92
N ALA A 116 -8.03 34.70 -22.95
CA ALA A 116 -7.78 35.11 -21.57
C ALA A 116 -6.59 36.08 -21.41
N ASN A 117 -5.67 36.09 -22.34
CA ASN A 117 -4.52 37.01 -22.36
C ASN A 117 -4.72 38.20 -23.35
N ASP A 118 -5.93 38.39 -23.84
CA ASP A 118 -6.27 39.54 -24.73
C ASP A 118 -5.31 39.59 -25.95
N VAL A 119 -5.11 38.46 -26.60
CA VAL A 119 -4.41 38.34 -27.89
C VAL A 119 -5.47 38.30 -28.97
N SER A 120 -5.55 39.31 -29.78
CA SER A 120 -6.56 39.47 -30.84
C SER A 120 -6.03 40.33 -31.99
N ASP A 121 -6.65 40.24 -33.15
CA ASP A 121 -6.36 41.08 -34.31
C ASP A 121 -6.85 42.52 -34.10
N ALA A 122 -6.30 43.14 -33.07
CA ALA A 122 -6.54 44.54 -32.75
C ALA A 122 -5.23 45.32 -32.63
N ALA A 123 -5.25 46.57 -33.01
CA ALA A 123 -4.07 47.41 -33.02
C ALA A 123 -3.29 47.39 -31.68
N ASN A 124 -1.99 47.27 -31.75
CA ASN A 124 -1.04 47.27 -30.63
C ASN A 124 -1.18 46.07 -29.66
N LYS A 125 -1.88 45.02 -30.02
CA LYS A 125 -1.82 43.76 -29.27
C LYS A 125 -0.49 43.07 -29.54
N THR A 126 0.07 42.44 -28.50
CA THR A 126 1.37 41.77 -28.55
C THR A 126 1.30 40.36 -28.02
N VAL A 127 2.09 39.48 -28.59
CA VAL A 127 2.36 38.10 -28.14
C VAL A 127 3.77 37.70 -28.52
N LYS A 128 4.42 36.89 -27.69
CA LYS A 128 5.70 36.29 -28.06
C LYS A 128 5.47 34.87 -28.54
N ILE A 129 5.99 34.53 -29.71
CA ILE A 129 5.95 33.17 -30.26
C ILE A 129 7.40 32.68 -30.40
N ASN A 130 7.72 31.56 -29.78
CA ASN A 130 9.08 30.98 -29.78
C ASN A 130 10.16 32.01 -29.39
N GLY A 131 9.85 32.89 -28.42
CA GLY A 131 10.75 33.91 -27.90
C GLY A 131 10.77 35.23 -28.72
N THR A 132 10.17 35.28 -29.90
CA THR A 132 10.07 36.49 -30.72
C THR A 132 8.75 37.21 -30.42
N GLU A 133 8.81 38.51 -30.12
CA GLU A 133 7.64 39.32 -29.86
C GLU A 133 7.03 39.83 -31.20
N TYR A 134 5.74 39.58 -31.34
CA TYR A 134 4.96 40.05 -32.46
C TYR A 134 3.91 41.09 -32.00
N THR A 135 3.73 42.13 -32.82
CA THR A 135 2.75 43.16 -32.56
C THR A 135 1.78 43.22 -33.74
N TYR A 136 0.48 43.24 -33.46
CA TYR A 136 -0.53 43.40 -34.52
C TYR A 136 -0.59 44.84 -35.02
N ASN A 137 -0.52 44.98 -36.34
CA ASN A 137 -0.74 46.23 -37.04
C ASN A 137 -2.04 46.11 -37.85
N ALA A 138 -2.97 47.01 -37.66
CA ALA A 138 -4.27 47.01 -38.34
C ALA A 138 -4.18 47.41 -39.85
N GLY A 139 -2.95 47.61 -40.32
CA GLY A 139 -2.74 48.09 -41.68
C GLY A 139 -2.83 49.62 -41.80
N ALA A 140 -2.16 50.19 -42.79
CA ALA A 140 -2.26 51.60 -43.12
C ALA A 140 -2.53 51.73 -44.61
N VAL A 141 -3.48 52.59 -44.97
CA VAL A 141 -3.77 52.95 -46.37
C VAL A 141 -2.58 53.69 -46.96
N ALA A 142 -2.19 53.33 -48.19
CA ALA A 142 -1.07 53.87 -48.88
C ALA A 142 -1.04 55.41 -48.95
N GLY A 143 -0.14 56.00 -48.14
CA GLY A 143 0.53 57.23 -48.57
C GLY A 143 1.66 56.83 -49.51
N THR A 144 2.32 57.76 -50.12
CA THR A 144 3.32 57.66 -51.20
C THR A 144 4.42 56.59 -51.11
N ASN A 145 4.40 55.63 -50.17
CA ASN A 145 5.47 54.62 -49.94
C ASN A 145 4.97 53.17 -49.66
N GLY A 146 3.83 52.79 -50.20
CA GLY A 146 3.36 51.37 -50.10
C GLY A 146 2.38 51.13 -48.96
N ALA A 147 1.40 50.28 -49.19
CA ALA A 147 0.41 49.88 -48.18
C ALA A 147 1.05 48.88 -47.22
N ILE A 148 0.86 49.07 -45.91
CA ILE A 148 1.17 48.06 -44.88
C ILE A 148 -0.03 47.13 -44.81
N THR A 149 0.17 45.88 -45.02
CA THR A 149 -0.87 44.84 -44.87
C THR A 149 -1.20 44.67 -43.38
N ALA A 150 -2.47 44.52 -43.04
CA ALA A 150 -2.85 44.14 -41.67
C ALA A 150 -2.25 42.79 -41.32
N GLY A 151 -1.79 42.66 -40.07
CA GLY A 151 -1.22 41.42 -39.58
C GLY A 151 -0.20 41.59 -38.45
N TRP A 152 0.44 40.52 -38.06
CA TRP A 152 1.40 40.45 -36.95
C TRP A 152 2.85 40.54 -37.45
N TYR A 153 3.60 41.44 -36.86
CA TYR A 153 4.98 41.75 -37.24
C TYR A 153 5.95 41.57 -36.09
N ALA A 154 7.07 40.89 -36.29
CA ALA A 154 8.17 40.80 -35.34
C ALA A 154 8.86 42.17 -35.12
N LYS A 155 8.86 42.99 -36.14
CA LYS A 155 9.21 44.45 -36.10
C LYS A 155 8.04 45.23 -36.63
N THR A 156 7.42 45.99 -35.73
CA THR A 156 6.31 46.89 -36.15
C THR A 156 6.77 47.84 -37.19
N PRO A 157 6.20 47.84 -38.41
CA PRO A 157 6.55 48.83 -39.42
C PRO A 157 6.15 50.23 -38.95
N ILE A 158 7.15 51.09 -38.74
CA ILE A 158 6.94 52.47 -38.42
C ILE A 158 6.63 53.21 -39.72
N ALA A 159 5.58 54.06 -39.75
CA ALA A 159 5.14 54.78 -40.91
C ALA A 159 6.26 55.48 -41.68
N PRO A 160 6.18 55.74 -42.89
CA PRO A 160 6.73 55.45 -44.21
C PRO A 160 8.21 55.82 -44.46
N ALA A 161 9.09 55.80 -43.48
CA ALA A 161 10.48 56.27 -43.62
C ALA A 161 11.54 55.12 -43.58
N ASP A 162 11.18 53.93 -43.19
CA ASP A 162 12.21 52.88 -42.99
C ASP A 162 12.13 51.85 -44.14
N LYS A 163 13.03 51.94 -45.11
CA LYS A 163 13.13 51.07 -46.28
C LYS A 163 13.55 49.62 -45.96
N ASN A 164 13.77 49.31 -44.67
CA ASN A 164 14.27 47.99 -44.23
C ASN A 164 13.24 47.16 -43.46
N VAL A 165 11.97 47.59 -43.37
CA VAL A 165 10.90 46.84 -42.69
C VAL A 165 9.99 46.18 -43.69
N SER A 166 9.73 44.88 -43.55
CA SER A 166 8.81 44.13 -44.40
C SER A 166 7.40 44.76 -44.35
N THR A 167 6.79 44.95 -45.52
CA THR A 167 5.38 45.38 -45.61
C THR A 167 4.42 44.20 -45.58
N THR A 168 4.93 42.97 -45.59
CA THR A 168 4.19 41.73 -45.42
C THR A 168 4.29 41.27 -43.98
N PRO A 169 3.19 40.91 -43.31
CA PRO A 169 3.21 40.42 -41.94
C PRO A 169 3.88 39.03 -41.86
N ASP A 170 4.49 38.73 -40.73
CA ASP A 170 5.03 37.40 -40.42
C ASP A 170 3.87 36.40 -40.22
N PHE A 171 2.75 36.86 -39.61
CA PHE A 171 1.50 36.11 -39.54
C PHE A 171 0.35 37.03 -40.05
N ALA A 172 -0.49 36.48 -40.94
CA ALA A 172 -1.55 37.24 -41.55
C ALA A 172 -2.64 37.67 -40.56
N ASP A 173 -3.00 36.79 -39.67
CA ASP A 173 -4.07 36.92 -38.71
C ASP A 173 -3.81 36.09 -37.45
N LEU A 174 -4.76 36.11 -36.50
CA LEU A 174 -4.70 35.32 -35.27
C LEU A 174 -4.74 33.82 -35.56
N ASP A 175 -5.43 33.39 -36.61
CA ASP A 175 -5.49 31.95 -36.97
C ASP A 175 -4.12 31.42 -37.41
N ALA A 176 -3.31 32.24 -38.09
CA ALA A 176 -1.94 31.90 -38.46
C ALA A 176 -1.04 31.78 -37.19
N ILE A 177 -1.26 32.63 -36.18
CA ILE A 177 -0.59 32.49 -34.87
C ILE A 177 -1.04 31.21 -34.14
N LYS A 178 -2.32 30.92 -34.11
CA LYS A 178 -2.86 29.68 -33.53
C LYS A 178 -2.24 28.47 -34.21
N ALA A 179 -2.21 28.46 -35.54
CA ALA A 179 -1.58 27.39 -36.31
C ALA A 179 -0.09 27.22 -36.03
N ALA A 180 0.64 28.30 -35.73
CA ALA A 180 2.05 28.24 -35.35
C ALA A 180 2.23 27.67 -33.94
N ILE A 181 1.36 28.02 -33.01
CA ILE A 181 1.35 27.46 -31.65
C ILE A 181 0.96 25.96 -31.70
N ASN A 182 -0.10 25.60 -32.39
CA ASN A 182 -0.62 24.24 -32.55
C ASN A 182 0.35 23.28 -33.29
N LYS A 183 1.40 23.80 -33.92
CA LYS A 183 2.52 23.01 -34.46
C LYS A 183 3.65 22.76 -33.44
N GLY A 184 3.37 22.92 -32.15
CA GLY A 184 4.37 22.76 -31.06
C GLY A 184 5.10 24.05 -30.71
N GLY A 185 4.61 25.20 -31.16
CA GLY A 185 5.13 26.53 -30.81
C GLY A 185 4.80 26.90 -29.34
N THR A 186 5.66 27.71 -28.71
CA THR A 186 5.39 28.29 -27.40
C THR A 186 4.96 29.74 -27.56
N ALA A 187 3.79 30.08 -27.04
CA ALA A 187 3.33 31.46 -26.91
C ALA A 187 3.54 31.95 -25.48
N SER A 188 3.90 33.23 -25.34
CA SER A 188 4.00 33.85 -24.01
C SER A 188 3.54 35.31 -24.04
N LYS A 189 2.94 35.76 -22.92
CA LYS A 189 2.56 37.16 -22.67
C LYS A 189 2.76 37.48 -21.19
N GLY A 190 3.74 38.34 -20.91
CA GLY A 190 4.18 38.60 -19.55
C GLY A 190 4.80 37.36 -18.91
N ALA A 191 4.32 36.95 -17.73
CA ALA A 191 4.76 35.75 -17.01
C ALA A 191 4.00 34.47 -17.40
N LYS A 192 2.99 34.58 -18.27
CA LYS A 192 2.18 33.42 -18.68
C LYS A 192 2.69 32.90 -20.01
N SER A 193 2.76 31.58 -20.12
CA SER A 193 3.15 30.89 -21.35
C SER A 193 2.24 29.69 -21.61
N ILE A 194 2.14 29.30 -22.87
CA ILE A 194 1.47 28.09 -23.31
C ILE A 194 2.29 27.46 -24.44
N THR A 195 2.35 26.13 -24.47
CA THR A 195 3.02 25.36 -25.52
C THR A 195 2.01 24.47 -26.19
N GLY A 196 1.77 24.68 -27.48
CA GLY A 196 0.80 23.90 -28.23
C GLY A 196 1.22 22.46 -28.42
N LEU A 197 0.26 21.57 -28.41
CA LEU A 197 0.42 20.18 -28.80
C LEU A 197 0.30 20.10 -30.32
N ASN A 198 1.32 19.54 -30.98
CA ASN A 198 1.23 19.28 -32.45
C ASN A 198 0.47 17.96 -32.71
N ASP A 199 -0.83 17.97 -32.43
CA ASP A 199 -1.74 16.85 -32.67
C ASP A 199 -2.74 17.27 -33.77
N THR A 200 -2.28 17.23 -35.03
CA THR A 200 -3.02 17.70 -36.20
C THR A 200 -3.49 16.54 -37.07
N ASP A 201 -3.28 15.31 -36.68
CA ASP A 201 -3.75 14.14 -37.39
C ASP A 201 -5.25 13.87 -37.20
N ALA A 202 -5.81 12.97 -38.00
CA ALA A 202 -7.23 12.65 -37.96
C ALA A 202 -7.64 11.87 -36.69
N GLN A 203 -6.68 11.29 -35.96
CA GLN A 203 -6.90 10.48 -34.75
C GLN A 203 -7.09 11.34 -33.51
N LYS A 204 -6.43 12.51 -33.43
CA LYS A 204 -6.40 13.40 -32.28
C LYS A 204 -6.22 12.58 -30.98
N ASP A 205 -5.14 11.80 -30.93
CA ASP A 205 -4.91 10.83 -29.86
C ASP A 205 -4.27 11.45 -28.60
N GLY A 206 -4.04 12.74 -28.63
CA GLY A 206 -3.45 13.52 -27.54
C GLY A 206 -1.93 13.37 -27.45
N ILE A 207 -1.28 12.90 -28.53
CA ILE A 207 0.18 12.75 -28.63
C ILE A 207 0.67 13.67 -29.77
N SER A 208 1.79 14.34 -29.55
CA SER A 208 2.38 15.18 -30.61
C SER A 208 2.90 14.34 -31.79
N ASN A 209 2.51 14.72 -33.00
CA ASN A 209 2.94 14.05 -34.25
C ASN A 209 4.44 14.20 -34.51
N THR A 210 5.11 15.14 -33.89
CA THR A 210 6.54 15.40 -34.05
C THR A 210 7.40 14.85 -32.93
N ASP A 211 6.86 14.73 -31.73
CA ASP A 211 7.56 14.26 -30.56
C ASP A 211 6.60 13.50 -29.65
N ALA A 212 6.65 12.18 -29.66
CA ALA A 212 5.81 11.31 -28.86
C ALA A 212 6.02 11.46 -27.33
N SER A 213 7.01 12.22 -26.90
CA SER A 213 7.19 12.58 -25.49
C SER A 213 6.35 13.80 -25.07
N VAL A 214 5.73 14.51 -26.03
CA VAL A 214 4.81 15.63 -25.74
C VAL A 214 3.38 15.11 -25.89
N ILE A 215 2.62 15.21 -24.80
CA ILE A 215 1.25 14.66 -24.72
C ILE A 215 0.29 15.68 -24.12
N SER A 216 -1.00 15.53 -24.43
CA SER A 216 -2.04 16.32 -23.79
C SER A 216 -2.22 15.91 -22.32
N ARG A 217 -2.81 16.79 -21.52
CA ARG A 217 -3.18 16.53 -20.14
C ARG A 217 -4.14 15.34 -20.01
N GLU A 218 -5.14 15.26 -20.90
CA GLU A 218 -6.06 14.12 -20.94
C GLU A 218 -5.34 12.78 -21.22
N LYS A 219 -4.39 12.81 -22.13
CA LYS A 219 -3.57 11.61 -22.44
C LYS A 219 -2.69 11.21 -21.27
N ALA A 220 -2.12 12.17 -20.55
CA ALA A 220 -1.36 11.90 -19.32
C ALA A 220 -2.23 11.22 -18.27
N TYR A 221 -3.46 11.68 -18.06
CA TYR A 221 -4.40 11.05 -17.12
C TYR A 221 -4.85 9.66 -17.61
N GLU A 222 -5.05 9.46 -18.90
CA GLU A 222 -5.33 8.12 -19.46
C GLU A 222 -4.18 7.14 -19.18
N LEU A 223 -2.94 7.56 -19.41
CA LEU A 223 -1.77 6.75 -19.12
C LEU A 223 -1.63 6.48 -17.60
N ALA A 224 -1.81 7.52 -16.77
CA ALA A 224 -1.79 7.38 -15.32
C ALA A 224 -2.85 6.38 -14.81
N SER A 225 -4.06 6.42 -15.38
CA SER A 225 -5.13 5.46 -15.06
C SER A 225 -4.73 4.02 -15.40
N LYS A 226 -4.03 3.80 -16.52
CA LYS A 226 -3.54 2.47 -16.91
C LYS A 226 -2.46 1.96 -15.95
N GLU A 227 -1.54 2.82 -15.54
CA GLU A 227 -0.49 2.47 -14.59
C GLU A 227 -1.07 2.19 -13.19
N LEU A 228 -2.03 3.00 -12.73
CA LEU A 228 -2.75 2.75 -11.49
C LEU A 228 -3.48 1.40 -11.52
N LEU A 229 -4.11 1.05 -12.64
CA LEU A 229 -4.77 -0.25 -12.81
C LEU A 229 -3.76 -1.38 -12.76
N ALA A 230 -2.64 -1.26 -13.45
CA ALA A 230 -1.59 -2.28 -13.47
C ALA A 230 -1.00 -2.53 -12.07
N ALA A 231 -0.74 -1.46 -11.30
CA ALA A 231 -0.23 -1.58 -9.94
C ALA A 231 -1.26 -2.22 -8.99
N ASN A 232 -2.55 -1.91 -9.13
CA ASN A 232 -3.60 -2.39 -8.24
C ASN A 232 -4.23 -3.74 -8.65
N HIS A 233 -3.83 -4.28 -9.81
CA HIS A 233 -4.25 -5.60 -10.26
C HIS A 233 -3.41 -6.75 -9.65
N ILE A 234 -2.27 -6.43 -9.03
CA ILE A 234 -1.40 -7.44 -8.42
C ILE A 234 -2.13 -8.10 -7.24
N GLY A 235 -2.10 -9.44 -7.19
CA GLY A 235 -2.79 -10.21 -6.16
C GLY A 235 -4.31 -10.33 -6.33
N ASP A 236 -4.88 -9.71 -7.37
CA ASP A 236 -6.32 -9.81 -7.67
C ASP A 236 -6.64 -11.15 -8.33
N THR A 237 -7.24 -12.05 -7.56
CA THR A 237 -7.67 -13.36 -8.07
C THR A 237 -9.13 -13.36 -8.51
N LYS A 238 -9.88 -12.30 -8.21
CA LYS A 238 -11.31 -12.16 -8.54
C LYS A 238 -11.55 -11.27 -9.76
N GLY A 239 -10.55 -10.52 -10.22
CA GLY A 239 -10.71 -9.56 -11.31
C GLY A 239 -11.55 -8.35 -10.90
N THR A 240 -11.43 -7.89 -9.66
CA THR A 240 -12.18 -6.74 -9.12
C THR A 240 -11.48 -5.42 -9.30
N ALA A 241 -10.16 -5.46 -9.55
CA ALA A 241 -9.37 -4.25 -9.73
C ALA A 241 -9.88 -3.39 -10.88
N ALA A 242 -10.16 -2.14 -10.59
CA ALA A 242 -10.63 -1.17 -11.59
C ALA A 242 -10.19 0.24 -11.20
N VAL A 243 -9.91 1.05 -12.21
CA VAL A 243 -9.63 2.47 -12.01
C VAL A 243 -10.62 3.26 -12.86
N ALA A 244 -11.37 4.13 -12.22
CA ALA A 244 -12.32 5.02 -12.86
C ALA A 244 -12.00 6.46 -12.49
N ASN A 245 -12.39 7.40 -13.36
CA ASN A 245 -12.30 8.82 -13.01
C ASN A 245 -13.30 9.13 -11.89
N ALA A 246 -12.86 9.72 -10.79
CA ALA A 246 -13.70 9.89 -9.59
C ALA A 246 -14.90 10.81 -9.84
N ASN A 247 -14.76 11.79 -10.74
CA ASN A 247 -15.78 12.80 -11.01
C ASN A 247 -16.41 12.70 -12.41
N ASN A 248 -16.18 11.61 -13.14
CA ASN A 248 -16.54 11.46 -14.56
C ASN A 248 -15.97 12.57 -15.47
N ASN A 249 -14.99 13.32 -14.97
CA ASN A 249 -14.30 14.37 -15.71
C ASN A 249 -12.86 13.93 -15.98
N LYS A 250 -12.55 13.63 -17.22
CA LYS A 250 -11.21 13.15 -17.64
C LYS A 250 -10.10 14.17 -17.38
N ALA A 251 -10.43 15.39 -17.03
CA ALA A 251 -9.50 16.51 -16.94
C ALA A 251 -9.08 16.88 -15.50
N ASP A 252 -9.60 16.23 -14.46
CA ASP A 252 -9.36 16.68 -13.07
C ASP A 252 -8.29 15.88 -12.31
N GLY A 253 -7.69 14.85 -12.92
CA GLY A 253 -6.64 14.06 -12.30
C GLY A 253 -7.07 13.26 -11.07
N SER A 254 -8.36 13.13 -10.81
CA SER A 254 -8.93 12.41 -9.68
C SER A 254 -9.39 11.02 -10.11
N PHE A 255 -8.88 9.98 -9.46
CA PHE A 255 -9.15 8.58 -9.79
C PHE A 255 -9.74 7.85 -8.59
N LYS A 256 -10.82 7.12 -8.83
CA LYS A 256 -11.33 6.13 -7.89
C LYS A 256 -10.74 4.77 -8.27
N ILE A 257 -9.95 4.21 -7.37
CA ILE A 257 -9.33 2.90 -7.49
C ILE A 257 -10.22 1.92 -6.73
N THR A 258 -10.66 0.86 -7.38
CA THR A 258 -11.18 -0.34 -6.73
C THR A 258 -10.00 -1.30 -6.63
N THR A 259 -9.63 -1.70 -5.42
CA THR A 259 -8.47 -2.57 -5.21
C THR A 259 -8.78 -3.99 -5.63
N GLY A 260 -7.75 -4.72 -6.04
CA GLY A 260 -7.87 -6.15 -6.28
C GLY A 260 -8.31 -6.89 -5.02
N SER A 261 -9.00 -8.00 -5.19
CA SER A 261 -9.43 -8.84 -4.07
C SER A 261 -9.17 -10.32 -4.31
N SER A 262 -9.04 -11.06 -3.22
CA SER A 262 -8.82 -12.50 -3.25
C SER A 262 -9.67 -13.20 -2.20
N ASP A 263 -10.22 -14.36 -2.55
CA ASP A 263 -10.89 -15.23 -1.58
C ASP A 263 -9.84 -16.16 -0.96
N VAL A 264 -9.76 -16.12 0.36
CA VAL A 264 -8.79 -16.88 1.14
C VAL A 264 -9.49 -17.61 2.27
N ALA A 265 -8.85 -18.65 2.82
CA ALA A 265 -9.36 -19.34 3.99
C ALA A 265 -9.42 -18.38 5.19
N ASP A 266 -10.41 -18.61 6.06
CA ASP A 266 -10.53 -17.86 7.30
C ASP A 266 -9.34 -18.13 8.22
N LYS A 267 -9.12 -17.24 9.19
CA LYS A 267 -8.06 -17.41 10.17
C LYS A 267 -8.29 -18.64 11.03
N LEU A 268 -7.23 -19.36 11.33
CA LEU A 268 -7.23 -20.39 12.35
C LEU A 268 -7.29 -19.73 13.72
N SER A 269 -8.32 -20.05 14.52
CA SER A 269 -8.45 -19.54 15.88
C SER A 269 -8.56 -20.71 16.86
N PHE A 270 -7.70 -20.74 17.86
CA PHE A 270 -7.76 -21.71 18.94
C PHE A 270 -7.45 -21.06 20.28
N SER A 271 -8.03 -21.64 21.34
CA SER A 271 -7.91 -21.12 22.70
C SER A 271 -7.07 -22.06 23.54
N LEU A 272 -6.01 -21.52 24.14
CA LEU A 272 -5.15 -22.22 25.09
C LEU A 272 -5.69 -21.95 26.49
N HIS A 273 -5.96 -23.02 27.26
CA HIS A 273 -6.34 -22.89 28.67
C HIS A 273 -5.10 -22.65 29.51
N VAL A 274 -5.09 -21.57 30.29
CA VAL A 274 -3.91 -21.07 31.01
C VAL A 274 -4.18 -20.78 32.49
N GLY A 275 -5.17 -21.44 33.06
CA GLY A 275 -5.56 -21.23 34.48
C GLY A 275 -5.70 -22.54 35.24
N SER A 276 -5.74 -22.45 36.54
CA SER A 276 -6.01 -23.60 37.47
C SER A 276 -7.48 -23.96 37.56
N ASP A 277 -8.38 -23.03 37.19
CA ASP A 277 -9.82 -23.17 37.34
C ASP A 277 -10.51 -23.37 36.00
N ALA A 278 -11.67 -24.01 36.00
CA ALA A 278 -12.49 -24.25 34.79
C ALA A 278 -13.20 -22.99 34.25
N ASP A 279 -12.74 -21.80 34.64
CA ASP A 279 -13.33 -20.55 34.18
C ASP A 279 -12.97 -20.28 32.71
N MET A 280 -13.96 -19.84 31.93
CA MET A 280 -13.81 -19.49 30.52
C MET A 280 -12.94 -18.24 30.29
N THR A 281 -12.71 -17.45 31.34
CA THR A 281 -11.78 -16.31 31.30
C THR A 281 -10.31 -16.72 31.30
N ASN A 282 -10.01 -17.95 31.74
CA ASN A 282 -8.67 -18.52 31.81
C ASN A 282 -8.22 -19.09 30.43
N LYS A 283 -8.52 -18.36 29.35
CA LYS A 283 -8.13 -18.75 27.99
C LYS A 283 -7.38 -17.63 27.28
N ILE A 284 -6.31 -17.98 26.60
CA ILE A 284 -5.62 -17.11 25.64
C ILE A 284 -5.97 -17.59 24.25
N THR A 285 -6.67 -16.77 23.48
CA THR A 285 -6.98 -17.05 22.08
C THR A 285 -5.78 -16.68 21.21
N VAL A 286 -5.42 -17.58 20.32
CA VAL A 286 -4.39 -17.41 19.30
C VAL A 286 -5.06 -17.41 17.96
N ASP A 287 -4.88 -16.34 17.21
CA ASP A 287 -5.38 -16.19 15.85
C ASP A 287 -4.18 -16.25 14.88
N ILE A 288 -4.26 -17.13 13.90
CA ILE A 288 -3.25 -17.26 12.83
C ILE A 288 -3.95 -17.10 11.50
N GLU A 289 -3.57 -16.06 10.77
CA GLU A 289 -4.06 -15.82 9.42
C GLU A 289 -3.46 -16.85 8.45
N THR A 290 -4.18 -17.14 7.37
CA THR A 290 -3.61 -17.93 6.28
C THR A 290 -2.39 -17.22 5.68
N MET A 291 -1.32 -17.94 5.34
CA MET A 291 -0.07 -17.37 4.83
C MET A 291 0.24 -17.82 3.40
N ASN A 292 -0.82 -18.07 2.61
CA ASN A 292 -0.68 -18.41 1.20
C ASN A 292 -0.43 -17.16 0.33
N SER A 293 0.00 -17.37 -0.90
CA SER A 293 0.30 -16.30 -1.86
C SER A 293 -0.89 -15.38 -2.14
N SER A 294 -2.12 -15.93 -2.08
CA SER A 294 -3.36 -15.17 -2.28
C SER A 294 -3.62 -14.18 -1.12
N TYR A 295 -3.48 -14.61 0.14
CA TYR A 295 -3.62 -13.73 1.29
C TYR A 295 -2.52 -12.66 1.33
N LEU A 296 -1.30 -13.07 1.02
CA LEU A 296 -0.16 -12.15 0.98
C LEU A 296 -0.29 -11.11 -0.13
N GLY A 297 -1.10 -11.38 -1.17
CA GLY A 297 -1.28 -10.47 -2.31
C GLY A 297 -0.16 -10.56 -3.34
N ILE A 298 0.58 -11.66 -3.35
CA ILE A 298 1.72 -11.88 -4.27
C ILE A 298 1.43 -12.90 -5.37
N LYS A 299 0.19 -13.39 -5.45
CA LYS A 299 -0.21 -14.32 -6.50
C LYS A 299 -0.31 -13.58 -7.84
N GLY A 300 0.33 -14.12 -8.86
CA GLY A 300 0.34 -13.52 -10.19
C GLY A 300 1.28 -12.30 -10.33
N LEU A 301 2.28 -12.17 -9.46
CA LEU A 301 3.34 -11.17 -9.64
C LEU A 301 4.00 -11.32 -11.01
N ASN A 302 4.10 -10.22 -11.73
CA ASN A 302 4.81 -10.15 -13.00
C ASN A 302 6.00 -9.18 -12.88
N VAL A 303 7.20 -9.67 -13.18
CA VAL A 303 8.43 -8.87 -13.25
C VAL A 303 9.10 -8.97 -14.63
N ASN A 304 8.45 -9.67 -15.57
CA ASN A 304 8.95 -9.92 -16.91
C ASN A 304 8.24 -9.00 -17.91
N ASP A 305 8.47 -7.70 -17.79
CA ASP A 305 8.08 -6.70 -18.77
C ASP A 305 9.33 -6.09 -19.44
N ASP A 306 9.16 -5.50 -20.62
CA ASP A 306 10.28 -4.91 -21.36
C ASP A 306 10.86 -3.65 -20.69
N SER A 307 10.07 -2.99 -19.83
CA SER A 307 10.42 -1.71 -19.21
C SER A 307 10.97 -1.83 -17.79
N GLY A 308 10.67 -2.93 -17.07
CA GLY A 308 10.97 -3.11 -15.64
C GLY A 308 9.97 -2.40 -14.69
N ILE A 309 8.89 -1.84 -15.23
CA ILE A 309 7.87 -1.11 -14.46
C ILE A 309 7.03 -2.08 -13.65
N ALA A 310 6.62 -3.19 -14.24
CA ALA A 310 5.89 -4.24 -13.55
C ALA A 310 6.67 -4.77 -12.35
N ALA A 311 8.00 -4.88 -12.46
CA ALA A 311 8.86 -5.24 -11.35
C ALA A 311 8.86 -4.19 -10.23
N THR A 312 8.73 -2.90 -10.55
CA THR A 312 8.61 -1.83 -9.55
C THR A 312 7.32 -1.99 -8.75
N TYR A 313 6.19 -2.26 -9.40
CA TYR A 313 4.92 -2.52 -8.71
C TYR A 313 4.96 -3.82 -7.88
N ALA A 314 5.68 -4.83 -8.38
CA ALA A 314 5.91 -6.07 -7.64
C ALA A 314 6.66 -5.84 -6.32
N ILE A 315 7.59 -4.88 -6.26
CA ILE A 315 8.31 -4.52 -5.03
C ILE A 315 7.33 -4.03 -3.96
N ASP A 316 6.37 -3.20 -4.32
CA ASP A 316 5.37 -2.67 -3.39
C ASP A 316 4.47 -3.79 -2.84
N ALA A 317 3.98 -4.67 -3.72
CA ALA A 317 3.18 -5.82 -3.31
C ALA A 317 3.96 -6.79 -2.40
N ILE A 318 5.23 -7.05 -2.67
CA ILE A 318 6.10 -7.88 -1.82
C ILE A 318 6.37 -7.18 -0.48
N SER A 319 6.52 -5.86 -0.46
CA SER A 319 6.70 -5.08 0.78
C SER A 319 5.45 -5.18 1.67
N ASP A 320 4.27 -5.09 1.08
CA ASP A 320 3.00 -5.31 1.81
C ASP A 320 2.88 -6.73 2.35
N ALA A 321 3.31 -7.74 1.57
CA ALA A 321 3.37 -9.13 2.04
C ALA A 321 4.33 -9.29 3.23
N LEU A 322 5.49 -8.66 3.19
CA LEU A 322 6.45 -8.64 4.31
C LEU A 322 5.85 -7.98 5.54
N GLN A 323 5.09 -6.89 5.38
CA GLN A 323 4.40 -6.23 6.48
C GLN A 323 3.37 -7.16 7.12
N LYS A 324 2.51 -7.83 6.34
CA LYS A 324 1.52 -8.81 6.85
C LYS A 324 2.17 -9.93 7.65
N VAL A 325 3.28 -10.50 7.16
CA VAL A 325 4.04 -11.53 7.89
C VAL A 325 4.65 -10.97 9.18
N SER A 326 5.15 -9.74 9.16
CA SER A 326 5.72 -9.09 10.34
C SER A 326 4.66 -8.83 11.41
N GLU A 327 3.47 -8.38 11.01
CA GLU A 327 2.32 -8.19 11.90
C GLU A 327 1.89 -9.50 12.56
N GLN A 328 1.78 -10.58 11.78
CA GLN A 328 1.46 -11.90 12.33
C GLN A 328 2.51 -12.41 13.31
N ARG A 329 3.80 -12.24 12.98
CA ARG A 329 4.90 -12.60 13.88
C ARG A 329 4.88 -11.78 15.17
N SER A 330 4.60 -10.49 15.08
CA SER A 330 4.46 -9.60 16.25
C SER A 330 3.31 -10.04 17.16
N SER A 331 2.15 -10.36 16.56
CA SER A 331 1.00 -10.88 17.28
C SER A 331 1.33 -12.19 18.02
N LEU A 332 1.98 -13.14 17.35
CA LEU A 332 2.41 -14.39 17.95
C LEU A 332 3.45 -14.19 19.05
N GLY A 333 4.39 -13.25 18.87
CA GLY A 333 5.35 -12.86 19.92
C GLY A 333 4.68 -12.28 21.16
N ALA A 334 3.66 -11.46 20.98
CA ALA A 334 2.88 -10.94 22.11
C ALA A 334 2.14 -12.06 22.86
N VAL A 335 1.61 -13.05 22.15
CA VAL A 335 0.99 -14.24 22.77
C VAL A 335 2.04 -15.07 23.52
N GLN A 336 3.22 -15.26 22.92
CA GLN A 336 4.32 -15.97 23.59
C GLN A 336 4.70 -15.29 24.90
N ASN A 337 4.92 -13.98 24.93
CA ASN A 337 5.24 -13.25 26.15
C ASN A 337 4.11 -13.37 27.20
N ARG A 338 2.84 -13.32 26.78
CA ARG A 338 1.72 -13.53 27.69
C ARG A 338 1.72 -14.93 28.28
N LEU A 339 2.03 -15.95 27.50
CA LEU A 339 2.13 -17.33 27.97
C LEU A 339 3.28 -17.49 28.98
N GLU A 340 4.45 -16.92 28.72
CA GLU A 340 5.60 -16.93 29.63
C GLU A 340 5.23 -16.31 30.98
N HIS A 341 4.64 -15.10 30.99
CA HIS A 341 4.18 -14.47 32.23
C HIS A 341 3.09 -15.28 32.97
N THR A 342 2.25 -15.97 32.22
CA THR A 342 1.22 -16.83 32.81
C THR A 342 1.84 -18.08 33.44
N ILE A 343 2.85 -18.66 32.81
CA ILE A 343 3.61 -19.81 33.36
C ILE A 343 4.25 -19.38 34.68
N ASP A 344 4.98 -18.27 34.71
CA ASP A 344 5.59 -17.73 35.93
C ASP A 344 4.57 -17.52 37.07
N ASN A 345 3.39 -17.02 36.71
CA ASN A 345 2.32 -16.84 37.72
C ASN A 345 1.75 -18.16 38.18
N LEU A 346 1.55 -19.12 37.28
CA LEU A 346 1.05 -20.46 37.64
C LEU A 346 2.05 -21.22 38.48
N ASP A 347 3.35 -21.10 38.24
CA ASP A 347 4.40 -21.70 39.08
C ASP A 347 4.31 -21.17 40.51
N ASN A 348 4.11 -19.86 40.70
CA ASN A 348 3.86 -19.29 42.03
C ASN A 348 2.57 -19.82 42.69
N VAL A 349 1.50 -19.99 41.89
CA VAL A 349 0.23 -20.56 42.39
C VAL A 349 0.42 -22.03 42.79
N VAL A 350 1.15 -22.81 41.99
CA VAL A 350 1.49 -24.23 42.26
C VAL A 350 2.30 -24.32 43.55
N GLU A 351 3.34 -23.49 43.73
CA GLU A 351 4.16 -23.47 44.95
C GLU A 351 3.31 -23.14 46.20
N ASN A 352 2.49 -22.09 46.10
CA ASN A 352 1.60 -21.70 47.18
C ASN A 352 0.57 -22.80 47.52
N THR A 353 -0.01 -23.44 46.49
CA THR A 353 -0.99 -24.51 46.65
C THR A 353 -0.35 -25.75 47.27
N THR A 354 0.85 -26.14 46.78
CA THR A 354 1.61 -27.26 47.34
C THR A 354 2.01 -27.00 48.76
N THR A 355 2.41 -25.77 49.12
CA THR A 355 2.69 -25.37 50.50
C THR A 355 1.45 -25.44 51.37
N ALA A 356 0.30 -25.01 50.84
CA ALA A 356 -0.98 -25.09 51.57
C ALA A 356 -1.44 -26.54 51.76
N GLU A 357 -1.30 -27.38 50.70
CA GLU A 357 -1.57 -28.81 50.77
C GLU A 357 -0.68 -29.49 51.83
N SER A 358 0.63 -29.19 51.83
CA SER A 358 1.57 -29.72 52.82
C SER A 358 1.15 -29.36 54.23
N ARG A 359 0.73 -28.10 54.47
CA ARG A 359 0.25 -27.68 55.82
C ARG A 359 -1.02 -28.40 56.27
N ILE A 360 -1.88 -28.83 55.37
CA ILE A 360 -3.11 -29.55 55.67
C ILE A 360 -2.84 -31.05 55.79
N ARG A 361 -2.04 -31.59 54.91
CA ARG A 361 -1.85 -33.03 54.73
C ARG A 361 -0.68 -33.59 55.54
N ASP A 362 0.41 -32.82 55.68
CA ASP A 362 1.58 -33.25 56.41
C ASP A 362 1.35 -33.08 57.87
N THR A 363 1.17 -34.20 58.55
CA THR A 363 1.09 -34.24 60.03
C THR A 363 2.45 -33.82 60.59
N ASP A 364 2.46 -32.85 61.52
CA ASP A 364 3.67 -32.54 62.26
C ASP A 364 4.10 -33.79 63.04
N MET A 365 5.14 -34.48 62.54
CA MET A 365 5.64 -35.72 63.07
C MET A 365 6.06 -35.56 64.55
N ALA A 366 6.50 -34.36 64.91
CA ALA A 366 6.86 -34.09 66.33
C ALA A 366 5.63 -34.05 67.20
N GLU A 367 4.54 -33.40 66.81
CA GLU A 367 3.27 -33.33 67.48
C GLU A 367 2.60 -34.72 67.57
N GLU A 368 2.63 -35.48 66.44
CA GLU A 368 2.05 -36.84 66.43
C GLU A 368 2.86 -37.81 67.27
N MET A 369 4.19 -37.69 67.31
CA MET A 369 5.04 -38.47 68.23
C MET A 369 4.77 -38.15 69.67
N VAL A 370 4.51 -36.88 70.04
CA VAL A 370 4.08 -36.46 71.40
C VAL A 370 2.70 -37.04 71.68
N ASN A 371 1.75 -36.98 70.82
CA ASN A 371 0.42 -37.56 70.93
C ASN A 371 0.47 -39.07 71.08
N TYR A 372 1.29 -39.75 70.28
CA TYR A 372 1.54 -41.19 70.35
C TYR A 372 2.16 -41.57 71.70
N SER A 373 3.20 -40.86 72.13
CA SER A 373 3.86 -41.10 73.43
C SER A 373 2.90 -40.86 74.62
N LYS A 374 2.11 -39.76 74.56
CA LYS A 374 1.07 -39.46 75.54
C LYS A 374 0.03 -40.58 75.59
N ASN A 375 -0.46 -41.05 74.45
CA ASN A 375 -1.45 -42.14 74.45
C ASN A 375 -0.89 -43.45 74.96
N ASN A 376 0.37 -43.78 74.65
CA ASN A 376 1.06 -44.92 75.19
C ASN A 376 1.23 -44.84 76.70
N ILE A 377 1.65 -43.70 77.24
CA ILE A 377 1.79 -43.49 78.68
C ILE A 377 0.41 -43.60 79.38
N LEU A 378 -0.64 -42.99 78.80
CA LEU A 378 -1.99 -43.12 79.31
C LEU A 378 -2.49 -44.58 79.31
N ALA A 379 -2.22 -45.34 78.28
CA ALA A 379 -2.56 -46.76 78.18
C ALA A 379 -1.82 -47.58 79.26
N GLN A 380 -0.53 -47.36 79.45
CA GLN A 380 0.27 -48.02 80.49
C GLN A 380 -0.14 -47.62 81.91
N ALA A 381 -0.41 -46.33 82.09
CA ALA A 381 -0.91 -45.84 83.37
C ALA A 381 -2.29 -46.42 83.66
N GLY A 382 -3.21 -46.45 82.67
CA GLY A 382 -4.52 -47.06 82.77
C GLY A 382 -4.48 -48.54 83.11
N GLN A 383 -3.59 -49.30 82.52
CA GLN A 383 -3.34 -50.72 82.84
C GLN A 383 -2.80 -50.89 84.25
N SER A 384 -1.87 -50.02 84.67
CA SER A 384 -1.33 -50.06 86.04
C SER A 384 -2.37 -49.75 87.09
N MET A 385 -3.22 -48.72 86.82
CA MET A 385 -4.31 -48.33 87.68
C MET A 385 -5.40 -49.44 87.79
N LEU A 386 -5.69 -50.12 86.67
CA LEU A 386 -6.57 -51.28 86.62
C LEU A 386 -6.02 -52.47 87.46
N ALA A 387 -4.74 -52.73 87.34
CA ALA A 387 -4.05 -53.73 88.09
C ALA A 387 -4.09 -53.41 89.63
N GLN A 388 -3.82 -52.13 89.96
CA GLN A 388 -3.91 -51.62 91.32
C GLN A 388 -5.33 -51.73 91.89
N ALA A 389 -6.36 -51.38 91.10
CA ALA A 389 -7.75 -51.50 91.48
C ALA A 389 -8.16 -52.98 91.75
N ASN A 390 -7.71 -53.85 90.80
CA ASN A 390 -7.94 -55.27 90.98
C ASN A 390 -7.21 -55.88 92.21
N GLN A 391 -5.97 -55.47 92.52
CA GLN A 391 -5.30 -55.85 93.76
C GLN A 391 -5.99 -55.32 95.01
N SER A 392 -6.49 -54.06 94.95
CA SER A 392 -7.24 -53.48 96.06
C SER A 392 -8.51 -54.28 96.29
N ASN A 393 -9.25 -54.66 95.25
CA ASN A 393 -10.44 -55.50 95.43
C ASN A 393 -10.14 -56.90 95.94
N GLN A 394 -9.00 -57.51 95.53
CA GLN A 394 -8.53 -58.78 96.02
C GLN A 394 -8.09 -58.69 97.50
N GLY A 395 -7.44 -57.58 97.89
CA GLY A 395 -7.09 -57.29 99.25
C GLY A 395 -8.32 -57.13 100.18
N VAL A 396 -9.37 -56.48 99.73
CA VAL A 396 -10.66 -56.39 100.41
C VAL A 396 -11.32 -57.76 100.51
N LEU A 397 -11.25 -58.57 99.50
CA LEU A 397 -11.84 -59.93 99.49
C LEU A 397 -11.08 -60.86 100.44
N SER A 398 -9.74 -60.74 100.62
CA SER A 398 -8.92 -61.50 101.55
C SER A 398 -9.11 -61.07 103.00
N LEU A 399 -9.64 -59.88 103.25
CA LEU A 399 -10.02 -59.40 104.62
C LEU A 399 -11.42 -59.82 105.04
N LEU A 400 -12.23 -60.30 104.11
CA LEU A 400 -13.63 -60.77 104.40
C LEU A 400 -13.74 -62.30 104.45
N GLN A 401 -12.64 -63.03 104.34
CA GLN A 401 -12.50 -64.44 104.58
C GLN A 401 -11.74 -64.65 105.90
#